data_380a4a547df32510e28da6f566321b41
#
_entry.id   380a4a547df32510e28da6f566321b41
#
_cell.length_a   1.000
_cell.length_b   1.000
_cell.length_c   1.000
_cell.angle_alpha   90.00
_cell.angle_beta   90.00
_cell.angle_gamma   90.00
#
_symmetry.space_group_name_H-M   'P 1'
#
loop_
_entity.id
_entity.type
_entity.pdbx_description
1 polymer ?
#
loop_
_entity_poly.entity_id
_entity_poly.type
_entity_poly.pdbx_seq_one_letter_code
_entity_poly.pdbx_strand_id
1 'polypeptide(L)' 'GSEMCIRDRDIEVYTDYKDPDMEANIEEVLTAHELYYEKSEVWIETEKMYEVLYELTV' A
#
# COMPACT_ATOMS: atom_id res chain seq x y z
N GLY A 1 -14.81 0.42 2.42
CA GLY A 1 -13.88 1.33 3.02
C GLY A 1 -12.43 0.99 2.78
N SER A 2 -11.58 1.87 3.20
CA SER A 2 -10.15 1.67 3.11
C SER A 2 -9.47 2.21 4.36
N GLU A 3 -8.38 1.56 4.73
CA GLU A 3 -7.56 1.98 5.86
C GLU A 3 -6.11 1.97 5.43
N MET A 4 -5.34 2.90 5.98
CA MET A 4 -3.92 2.98 5.72
C MET A 4 -3.17 3.10 7.04
N CYS A 5 -2.20 2.23 7.24
CA CYS A 5 -1.32 2.26 8.40
C CYS A 5 0.08 2.60 7.94
N ILE A 6 0.68 3.60 8.55
CA ILE A 6 2.03 4.03 8.22
C ILE A 6 2.93 3.75 9.40
N ARG A 7 4.00 2.99 9.13
CA ARG A 7 5.03 2.70 10.13
C ARG A 7 6.34 3.28 9.64
N ASP A 8 7.39 3.16 10.42
CA ASP A 8 8.69 3.76 10.09
C ASP A 8 9.14 3.50 8.66
N ARG A 9 8.96 2.27 8.17
CA ARG A 9 9.43 1.88 6.84
C ARG A 9 8.38 1.15 6.02
N ASP A 10 7.18 1.05 6.53
CA ASP A 10 6.11 0.30 5.88
C ASP A 10 4.85 1.12 5.76
N ILE A 11 4.19 0.97 4.64
CA ILE A 11 2.85 1.52 4.45
C ILE A 11 1.94 0.36 4.11
N GLU A 12 0.97 0.09 4.98
CA GLU A 12 -0.01 -0.97 4.78
C GLU A 12 -1.34 -0.34 4.40
N VAL A 13 -1.91 -0.78 3.30
CA VAL A 13 -3.19 -0.26 2.82
C VAL A 13 -4.17 -1.41 2.73
N TYR A 14 -5.33 -1.25 3.37
CA TYR A 14 -6.39 -2.25 3.36
C TYR A 14 -7.60 -1.69 2.65
N THR A 15 -8.10 -2.40 1.65
CA THR A 15 -9.27 -1.96 0.89
C THR A 15 -10.24 -3.13 0.68
N ASP A 16 -11.53 -2.81 0.59
CA ASP A 16 -12.55 -3.81 0.30
C ASP A 16 -12.41 -4.36 -1.11
N TYR A 17 -11.81 -3.59 -2.00
CA TYR A 17 -11.60 -3.97 -3.38
C TYR A 17 -10.30 -3.35 -3.88
N LYS A 18 -9.82 -3.85 -5.00
CA LYS A 18 -8.61 -3.30 -5.59
C LYS A 18 -8.85 -1.89 -6.09
N ASP A 19 -8.00 -0.97 -5.69
CA ASP A 19 -8.13 0.44 -6.03
C ASP A 19 -6.83 0.94 -6.68
N PRO A 20 -6.71 0.80 -8.01
CA PRO A 20 -5.48 1.21 -8.70
C PRO A 20 -5.19 2.70 -8.62
N ASP A 21 -6.23 3.53 -8.54
CA ASP A 21 -6.05 4.98 -8.43
C ASP A 21 -5.38 5.37 -7.13
N MET A 22 -5.80 4.75 -6.03
CA MET A 22 -5.19 5.00 -4.74
C MET A 22 -3.74 4.51 -4.71
N GLU A 23 -3.51 3.34 -5.27
CA GLU A 23 -2.15 2.79 -5.36
C GLU A 23 -1.25 3.72 -6.17
N ALA A 24 -1.75 4.22 -7.30
CA ALA A 24 -0.99 5.14 -8.14
C ALA A 24 -0.65 6.43 -7.39
N ASN A 25 -1.57 6.94 -6.59
CA ASN A 25 -1.32 8.15 -5.81
C ASN A 25 -0.22 7.93 -4.78
N ILE A 26 -0.25 6.81 -4.09
CA ILE A 26 0.78 6.47 -3.10
C ILE A 26 2.14 6.32 -3.78
N GLU A 27 2.17 5.60 -4.90
CA GLU A 27 3.41 5.36 -5.62
C GLU A 27 3.99 6.66 -6.18
N GLU A 28 3.12 7.57 -6.63
CA GLU A 28 3.56 8.86 -7.10
C GLU A 28 4.24 9.68 -6.02
N VAL A 29 3.65 9.68 -4.81
CA VAL A 29 4.24 10.39 -3.67
C VAL A 29 5.59 9.80 -3.30
N LEU A 30 5.68 8.48 -3.25
CA LEU A 30 6.94 7.82 -2.94
C LEU A 30 8.02 8.12 -3.97
N THR A 31 7.65 8.12 -5.24
CA THR A 31 8.57 8.44 -6.33
C THR A 31 9.00 9.89 -6.28
N ALA A 32 8.07 10.79 -5.98
CA ALA A 32 8.37 12.23 -5.90
C ALA A 32 9.37 12.55 -4.79
N HIS A 33 9.37 11.75 -3.73
CA HIS A 33 10.32 11.90 -2.61
C HIS A 33 11.57 11.04 -2.79
N GLU A 34 11.72 10.43 -3.95
CA GLU A 34 12.87 9.58 -4.29
C GLU A 34 13.04 8.42 -3.31
N LEU A 35 11.92 7.87 -2.85
CA LEU A 35 11.93 6.73 -1.95
C LEU A 35 11.79 5.44 -2.75
N TYR A 36 12.67 4.49 -2.49
CA TYR A 36 12.58 3.17 -3.10
C TYR A 36 11.70 2.28 -2.22
N TYR A 37 10.94 1.42 -2.85
CA TYR A 37 10.02 0.55 -2.13
C TYR A 37 9.84 -0.78 -2.86
N GLU A 38 9.41 -1.78 -2.10
CA GLU A 38 8.94 -3.04 -2.65
C GLU A 38 7.44 -3.12 -2.37
N LYS A 39 6.69 -3.53 -3.37
CA LYS A 39 5.24 -3.61 -3.28
C LYS A 39 4.80 -5.07 -3.26
N SER A 40 3.93 -5.41 -2.33
CA SER A 40 3.32 -6.73 -2.23
C SER A 40 1.82 -6.59 -2.14
N GLU A 41 1.08 -7.52 -2.72
CA GLU A 41 -0.37 -7.53 -2.66
C GLU A 41 -0.84 -8.90 -2.18
N VAL A 42 -1.80 -8.89 -1.26
CA VAL A 42 -2.38 -10.11 -0.71
C VAL A 42 -3.89 -9.94 -0.59
N TRP A 43 -4.63 -10.98 -0.95
CA TRP A 43 -6.06 -11.05 -0.70
C TRP A 43 -6.27 -11.79 0.62
N ILE A 44 -6.96 -11.14 1.56
CA ILE A 44 -7.26 -11.74 2.87
C ILE A 44 -8.67 -12.29 2.84
N GLU A 45 -8.78 -13.60 2.62
CA GLU A 45 -10.06 -14.26 2.44
C GLU A 45 -10.94 -14.14 3.68
N THR A 46 -10.37 -14.26 4.86
CA THR A 46 -11.13 -14.21 6.10
C THR A 46 -11.79 -12.85 6.33
N GLU A 47 -11.19 -11.79 5.81
CA GLU A 47 -11.69 -10.44 6.00
C GLU A 47 -12.27 -9.84 4.74
N LYS A 48 -12.18 -10.57 3.63
CA LYS A 48 -12.70 -10.13 2.33
C LYS A 48 -12.16 -8.78 1.91
N MET A 49 -10.84 -8.61 2.02
CA MET A 49 -10.21 -7.35 1.63
C MET A 49 -8.81 -7.58 1.11
N TYR A 50 -8.31 -6.59 0.35
CA TYR A 50 -6.94 -6.57 -0.13
C TYR A 50 -6.04 -5.85 0.84
N GLU A 51 -4.83 -6.39 0.99
CA GLU A 51 -3.76 -5.69 1.69
C GLU A 51 -2.67 -5.38 0.67
N VAL A 52 -2.29 -4.12 0.56
CA VAL A 52 -1.16 -3.70 -0.26
C VAL A 52 -0.10 -3.19 0.69
N LEU A 53 1.07 -3.79 0.62
CA LEU A 53 2.19 -3.42 1.49
C LEU A 53 3.30 -2.79 0.66
N TYR A 54 3.72 -1.61 1.07
CA TYR A 54 4.88 -0.94 0.52
C TYR A 54 5.98 -0.96 1.57
N GLU A 55 7.04 -1.70 1.31
CA GLU A 55 8.19 -1.72 2.20
C GLU A 55 9.23 -0.76 1.66
N LEU A 56 9.51 0.29 2.42
CA LEU A 56 10.46 1.31 2.00
C LEU A 56 11.87 0.83 2.25
N THR A 57 12.72 1.03 1.24
CA THR A 57 14.14 0.69 1.33
C THR A 57 14.92 1.96 1.60
N VAL A 58 15.64 1.97 2.69
CA VAL A 58 16.41 3.14 3.10
C VAL A 58 17.89 2.89 2.95
#